data_afa7ae1b21a39a988ec845b556d4af2e
#
_entry.id   afa7ae1b21a39a988ec845b556d4af2e
#
_cell.length_a   1.000
_cell.length_b   1.000
_cell.length_c   1.000
_cell.angle_alpha   90.00
_cell.angle_beta   90.00
_cell.angle_gamma   90.00
#
_symmetry.space_group_name_H-M   'P 1'
#
loop_
_entity.id
_entity.type
_entity.pdbx_description
1 polymer ?
#
loop_
_entity_poly.entity_id
_entity_poly.type
_entity_poly.pdbx_seq_one_letter_code
_entity_poly.pdbx_strand_id
1 'polypeptide(L)'
;MSIFSLTIWRHIASTLTLLVFFLGCGKDKDSSLQPKNSQKLFISAIEKQRIGAYEEAIEILHQVVKLDPKLVATYYRMGLVYVEMDQRNKAITSFNKALEIEPQNLQARLKKGEVYSKMTRNDLAVAEFLKAESIQPNNTELLFKIALEYWYDQKLKESAKYYRKVLAINADHIQTHLNLISVYEKLKDWNRAIEEIEISERLGRETKNDHAIAIAKRKLAFIKGRMGMTDKDYKRKTQPPFD
;
A
#
# COMPACT_ATOMS: atom_id res chain seq x y z
N MET A 1 -73.72 30.35 -13.07
CA MET A 1 -73.91 31.79 -12.88
C MET A 1 -72.52 32.38 -12.92
N SER A 2 -72.24 32.97 -13.99
CA SER A 2 -72.14 34.40 -14.30
C SER A 2 -70.66 34.88 -14.13
N ILE A 3 -69.89 35.02 -15.17
CA ILE A 3 -69.89 35.98 -16.27
C ILE A 3 -68.98 37.22 -15.98
N PHE A 4 -68.11 37.49 -16.97
CA PHE A 4 -67.57 38.77 -17.40
C PHE A 4 -66.34 39.31 -16.65
N SER A 5 -65.36 39.91 -17.26
CA SER A 5 -65.16 40.40 -18.66
C SER A 5 -63.74 41.00 -18.64
N LEU A 6 -62.88 40.67 -19.61
CA LEU A 6 -62.42 41.53 -20.71
C LEU A 6 -62.30 43.05 -20.42
N THR A 7 -61.10 43.57 -20.62
CA THR A 7 -60.71 44.59 -21.64
C THR A 7 -59.27 45.06 -21.34
N ILE A 8 -58.32 44.86 -22.21
CA ILE A 8 -57.78 45.66 -23.32
C ILE A 8 -57.48 47.13 -22.96
N TRP A 9 -56.24 47.50 -23.16
CA TRP A 9 -55.70 48.61 -23.96
C TRP A 9 -54.20 48.80 -23.66
N ARG A 10 -53.31 48.45 -24.62
CA ARG A 10 -52.57 49.22 -25.63
C ARG A 10 -52.22 50.68 -25.22
N HIS A 11 -50.89 50.91 -25.21
CA HIS A 11 -50.13 51.96 -25.95
C HIS A 11 -48.63 51.86 -25.56
N ILE A 12 -47.79 51.44 -26.44
CA ILE A 12 -46.87 52.18 -27.31
C ILE A 12 -46.28 53.42 -26.62
N ALA A 13 -44.99 53.30 -26.30
CA ALA A 13 -44.05 54.40 -26.47
C ALA A 13 -42.60 53.83 -26.50
N SER A 14 -42.02 54.03 -27.62
CA SER A 14 -40.62 53.93 -27.95
C SER A 14 -39.72 54.61 -26.92
N THR A 15 -38.64 53.97 -26.51
CA THR A 15 -37.35 54.63 -26.31
C THR A 15 -36.23 53.68 -26.55
N LEU A 16 -35.47 54.03 -27.52
CA LEU A 16 -34.13 53.64 -27.90
C LEU A 16 -33.26 53.61 -26.69
N THR A 17 -32.71 52.43 -26.29
CA THR A 17 -31.63 52.40 -25.34
C THR A 17 -30.65 51.33 -25.71
N LEU A 18 -29.53 51.76 -26.26
CA LEU A 18 -28.19 51.21 -26.29
C LEU A 18 -28.05 49.72 -26.07
N LEU A 19 -27.82 49.02 -27.16
CA LEU A 19 -27.10 47.75 -27.21
C LEU A 19 -25.65 47.99 -26.79
N VAL A 20 -25.34 47.82 -25.52
CA VAL A 20 -23.97 47.65 -25.07
C VAL A 20 -23.62 46.21 -25.35
N PHE A 21 -23.00 46.00 -26.51
CA PHE A 21 -22.21 44.79 -26.77
C PHE A 21 -21.06 44.76 -25.76
N PHE A 22 -21.24 44.11 -24.63
CA PHE A 22 -20.14 43.56 -23.89
C PHE A 22 -19.62 42.39 -24.75
N LEU A 23 -18.71 42.69 -25.64
CA LEU A 23 -17.73 41.74 -26.13
C LEU A 23 -16.87 41.35 -24.92
N GLY A 24 -17.45 40.53 -24.04
CA GLY A 24 -16.70 39.71 -23.12
C GLY A 24 -15.96 38.67 -23.95
N CYS A 25 -14.74 39.02 -24.31
CA CYS A 25 -13.77 38.05 -24.84
C CYS A 25 -13.43 37.09 -23.70
N GLY A 26 -14.41 36.24 -23.33
CA GLY A 26 -14.19 35.02 -22.59
C GLY A 26 -13.47 34.10 -23.53
N LYS A 27 -12.16 33.97 -23.38
CA LYS A 27 -11.43 32.84 -23.89
C LYS A 27 -12.07 31.61 -23.26
N ASP A 28 -13.03 31.01 -23.90
CA ASP A 28 -13.41 29.63 -23.70
C ASP A 28 -12.14 28.83 -23.97
N LYS A 29 -11.36 28.59 -22.94
CA LYS A 29 -10.28 27.62 -22.99
C LYS A 29 -10.98 26.31 -23.31
N ASP A 30 -10.78 25.85 -24.54
CA ASP A 30 -11.34 24.64 -25.11
C ASP A 30 -11.14 23.51 -24.10
N SER A 31 -12.21 23.20 -23.35
CA SER A 31 -12.17 22.22 -22.26
C SER A 31 -11.82 20.81 -22.76
N SER A 32 -11.95 20.60 -24.08
CA SER A 32 -11.59 19.34 -24.75
C SER A 32 -10.08 19.17 -24.98
N LEU A 33 -9.31 20.26 -25.02
CA LEU A 33 -7.85 20.23 -25.25
C LEU A 33 -7.05 20.04 -23.94
N GLN A 34 -7.60 20.43 -22.80
CA GLN A 34 -6.90 20.33 -21.51
C GLN A 34 -6.61 18.88 -21.08
N PRO A 35 -7.56 17.92 -21.17
CA PRO A 35 -7.30 16.53 -20.82
C PRO A 35 -6.23 15.88 -21.70
N LYS A 36 -6.21 16.20 -23.02
CA LYS A 36 -5.20 15.67 -23.94
C LYS A 36 -3.80 16.22 -23.64
N ASN A 37 -3.68 17.46 -23.19
CA ASN A 37 -2.40 18.06 -22.83
C ASN A 37 -1.90 17.51 -21.48
N SER A 38 -2.76 17.36 -20.47
CA SER A 38 -2.36 16.78 -19.18
C SER A 38 -1.86 15.34 -19.36
N GLN A 39 -2.53 14.54 -20.19
CA GLN A 39 -2.13 13.16 -20.44
C GLN A 39 -0.78 13.06 -21.17
N LYS A 40 -0.51 13.91 -22.18
CA LYS A 40 0.79 13.96 -22.85
C LYS A 40 1.91 14.33 -21.88
N LEU A 41 1.71 15.35 -21.06
CA LEU A 41 2.66 15.74 -20.03
C LEU A 41 2.88 14.63 -19.01
N PHE A 42 1.82 13.95 -18.57
CA PHE A 42 1.93 12.84 -17.65
C PHE A 42 2.80 11.70 -18.20
N ILE A 43 2.62 11.35 -19.49
CA ILE A 43 3.47 10.35 -20.17
C ILE A 43 4.91 10.84 -20.24
N SER A 44 5.15 12.11 -20.59
CA SER A 44 6.49 12.69 -20.61
C SER A 44 7.17 12.64 -19.23
N ALA A 45 6.43 12.89 -18.15
CA ALA A 45 6.96 12.77 -16.80
C ALA A 45 7.36 11.34 -16.44
N ILE A 46 6.59 10.35 -16.90
CA ILE A 46 6.95 8.93 -16.72
C ILE A 46 8.27 8.61 -17.44
N GLU A 47 8.43 9.12 -18.65
CA GLU A 47 9.66 8.90 -19.40
C GLU A 47 10.86 9.57 -18.73
N LYS A 48 10.70 10.80 -18.22
CA LYS A 48 11.74 11.48 -17.43
C LYS A 48 12.13 10.70 -16.18
N GLN A 49 11.14 10.17 -15.45
CA GLN A 49 11.39 9.29 -14.31
C GLN A 49 12.18 8.04 -14.74
N ARG A 50 11.81 7.39 -15.84
CA ARG A 50 12.45 6.18 -16.35
C ARG A 50 13.93 6.36 -16.67
N ILE A 51 14.32 7.54 -17.16
CA ILE A 51 15.72 7.87 -17.48
C ILE A 51 16.46 8.50 -16.29
N GLY A 52 15.85 8.60 -15.11
CA GLY A 52 16.46 9.16 -13.92
C GLY A 52 16.46 10.69 -13.83
N ALA A 53 15.81 11.39 -14.75
CA ALA A 53 15.65 12.84 -14.74
C ALA A 53 14.52 13.26 -13.79
N TYR A 54 14.72 13.02 -12.49
CA TYR A 54 13.67 13.12 -11.48
C TYR A 54 13.15 14.55 -11.25
N GLU A 55 14.04 15.54 -11.25
CA GLU A 55 13.69 16.94 -11.13
C GLU A 55 12.79 17.40 -12.27
N GLU A 56 13.17 17.06 -13.52
CA GLU A 56 12.36 17.36 -14.69
C GLU A 56 11.00 16.66 -14.63
N ALA A 57 10.98 15.38 -14.18
CA ALA A 57 9.73 14.66 -14.00
C ALA A 57 8.80 15.37 -13.01
N ILE A 58 9.31 15.86 -11.88
CA ILE A 58 8.54 16.61 -10.88
C ILE A 58 8.02 17.94 -11.46
N GLU A 59 8.83 18.69 -12.21
CA GLU A 59 8.41 19.93 -12.84
C GLU A 59 7.26 19.70 -13.84
N ILE A 60 7.36 18.64 -14.65
CA ILE A 60 6.29 18.26 -15.58
C ILE A 60 5.02 17.82 -14.81
N LEU A 61 5.16 17.02 -13.73
CA LEU A 61 4.03 16.61 -12.91
C LEU A 61 3.33 17.82 -12.25
N HIS A 62 4.07 18.85 -11.85
CA HIS A 62 3.45 20.10 -11.38
C HIS A 62 2.65 20.83 -12.49
N GLN A 63 3.10 20.75 -13.76
CA GLN A 63 2.30 21.28 -14.87
C GLN A 63 1.02 20.45 -15.06
N VAL A 64 1.09 19.12 -14.93
CA VAL A 64 -0.10 18.26 -14.97
C VAL A 64 -1.09 18.64 -13.86
N VAL A 65 -0.63 18.85 -12.62
CA VAL A 65 -1.48 19.29 -11.51
C VAL A 65 -2.18 20.63 -11.79
N LYS A 66 -1.52 21.56 -12.46
CA LYS A 66 -2.14 22.85 -12.84
C LYS A 66 -3.26 22.67 -13.87
N LEU A 67 -3.14 21.67 -14.77
CA LEU A 67 -4.14 21.38 -15.81
C LEU A 67 -5.27 20.50 -15.28
N ASP A 68 -4.94 19.52 -14.44
CA ASP A 68 -5.88 18.57 -13.83
C ASP A 68 -5.51 18.29 -12.38
N PRO A 69 -6.00 19.13 -11.45
CA PRO A 69 -5.69 19.01 -10.03
C PRO A 69 -6.34 17.80 -9.35
N LYS A 70 -7.26 17.09 -10.04
CA LYS A 70 -7.94 15.90 -9.50
C LYS A 70 -7.40 14.58 -10.07
N LEU A 71 -6.40 14.63 -10.94
CA LEU A 71 -5.79 13.42 -11.49
C LEU A 71 -4.94 12.73 -10.42
N VAL A 72 -5.54 11.75 -9.74
CA VAL A 72 -4.93 10.96 -8.65
C VAL A 72 -3.58 10.37 -9.04
N ALA A 73 -3.49 9.86 -10.28
CA ALA A 73 -2.27 9.26 -10.82
C ALA A 73 -1.06 10.22 -10.78
N THR A 74 -1.30 11.54 -10.90
CA THR A 74 -0.23 12.54 -10.86
C THR A 74 0.42 12.60 -9.47
N TYR A 75 -0.39 12.70 -8.42
CA TYR A 75 0.11 12.74 -7.04
C TYR A 75 0.77 11.41 -6.64
N TYR A 76 0.18 10.29 -7.04
CA TYR A 76 0.81 8.98 -6.85
C TYR A 76 2.19 8.91 -7.53
N ARG A 77 2.29 9.37 -8.77
CA ARG A 77 3.55 9.41 -9.52
C ARG A 77 4.59 10.33 -8.87
N MET A 78 4.17 11.53 -8.45
CA MET A 78 5.04 12.44 -7.66
C MET A 78 5.58 11.74 -6.42
N GLY A 79 4.73 11.03 -5.70
CA GLY A 79 5.14 10.24 -4.54
C GLY A 79 6.21 9.21 -4.88
N LEU A 80 6.07 8.48 -5.99
CA LEU A 80 7.07 7.51 -6.45
C LEU A 80 8.39 8.19 -6.81
N VAL A 81 8.36 9.29 -7.57
CA VAL A 81 9.58 10.05 -7.92
C VAL A 81 10.30 10.55 -6.68
N TYR A 82 9.56 11.09 -5.69
CA TYR A 82 10.16 11.52 -4.43
C TYR A 82 10.76 10.37 -3.61
N VAL A 83 10.20 9.14 -3.72
CA VAL A 83 10.82 7.95 -3.11
C VAL A 83 12.17 7.65 -3.76
N GLU A 84 12.27 7.73 -5.08
CA GLU A 84 13.52 7.52 -5.84
C GLU A 84 14.57 8.58 -5.52
N MET A 85 14.13 9.83 -5.27
CA MET A 85 14.99 10.93 -4.81
C MET A 85 15.34 10.86 -3.32
N ASP A 86 14.92 9.83 -2.58
CA ASP A 86 14.98 9.70 -1.11
C ASP A 86 14.34 10.87 -0.34
N GLN A 87 13.42 11.60 -0.96
CA GLN A 87 12.69 12.73 -0.35
C GLN A 87 11.40 12.22 0.34
N ARG A 88 11.58 11.39 1.38
CA ARG A 88 10.49 10.61 2.01
C ARG A 88 9.30 11.44 2.48
N ASN A 89 9.54 12.62 3.07
CA ASN A 89 8.45 13.49 3.54
C ASN A 89 7.62 14.05 2.38
N LYS A 90 8.25 14.42 1.26
CA LYS A 90 7.53 14.86 0.07
C LYS A 90 6.75 13.72 -0.59
N ALA A 91 7.30 12.51 -0.55
CA ALA A 91 6.58 11.31 -1.01
C ALA A 91 5.29 11.09 -0.20
N ILE A 92 5.37 11.14 1.14
CA ILE A 92 4.20 11.02 2.02
C ILE A 92 3.17 12.10 1.71
N THR A 93 3.60 13.37 1.55
CA THR A 93 2.70 14.47 1.20
C THR A 93 1.98 14.21 -0.12
N SER A 94 2.71 13.70 -1.12
CA SER A 94 2.13 13.38 -2.43
C SER A 94 1.14 12.22 -2.36
N PHE A 95 1.47 11.13 -1.63
CA PHE A 95 0.53 10.04 -1.41
C PHE A 95 -0.70 10.48 -0.60
N ASN A 96 -0.55 11.40 0.36
CA ASN A 96 -1.69 11.97 1.07
C ASN A 96 -2.64 12.70 0.11
N LYS A 97 -2.09 13.51 -0.83
CA LYS A 97 -2.92 14.18 -1.85
C LYS A 97 -3.68 13.19 -2.73
N ALA A 98 -3.02 12.10 -3.15
CA ALA A 98 -3.70 11.04 -3.87
C ALA A 98 -4.85 10.44 -3.05
N LEU A 99 -4.65 10.21 -1.75
CA LEU A 99 -5.64 9.62 -0.84
C LEU A 99 -6.74 10.60 -0.40
N GLU A 100 -6.50 11.92 -0.44
CA GLU A 100 -7.54 12.94 -0.26
C GLU A 100 -8.56 12.91 -1.40
N ILE A 101 -8.10 12.64 -2.64
CA ILE A 101 -8.96 12.54 -3.83
C ILE A 101 -9.62 11.17 -3.90
N GLU A 102 -8.85 10.10 -3.69
CA GLU A 102 -9.30 8.70 -3.75
C GLU A 102 -8.93 7.96 -2.46
N PRO A 103 -9.78 8.00 -1.42
CA PRO A 103 -9.49 7.38 -0.12
C PRO A 103 -9.28 5.86 -0.18
N GLN A 104 -9.78 5.18 -1.20
CA GLN A 104 -9.64 3.73 -1.41
C GLN A 104 -8.46 3.36 -2.33
N ASN A 105 -7.58 4.31 -2.67
CA ASN A 105 -6.43 4.02 -3.51
C ASN A 105 -5.43 3.11 -2.79
N LEU A 106 -5.53 1.82 -3.07
CA LEU A 106 -4.71 0.78 -2.45
C LEU A 106 -3.22 1.03 -2.67
N GLN A 107 -2.83 1.40 -3.90
CA GLN A 107 -1.42 1.58 -4.27
C GLN A 107 -0.78 2.75 -3.52
N ALA A 108 -1.49 3.86 -3.39
CA ALA A 108 -1.01 5.01 -2.62
C ALA A 108 -0.83 4.66 -1.13
N ARG A 109 -1.77 3.87 -0.55
CA ARG A 109 -1.64 3.40 0.84
C ARG A 109 -0.46 2.47 1.03
N LEU A 110 -0.30 1.47 0.16
CA LEU A 110 0.80 0.54 0.24
C LEU A 110 2.14 1.28 0.14
N LYS A 111 2.29 2.18 -0.82
CA LYS A 111 3.53 2.95 -1.00
C LYS A 111 3.80 3.89 0.17
N LYS A 112 2.77 4.55 0.72
CA LYS A 112 2.90 5.37 1.93
C LYS A 112 3.35 4.54 3.13
N GLY A 113 2.76 3.36 3.34
CA GLY A 113 3.18 2.42 4.38
C GLY A 113 4.65 1.98 4.20
N GLU A 114 5.06 1.63 2.98
CA GLU A 114 6.45 1.28 2.67
C GLU A 114 7.43 2.44 2.95
N VAL A 115 7.03 3.69 2.71
CA VAL A 115 7.86 4.85 3.06
C VAL A 115 7.99 4.99 4.58
N TYR A 116 6.91 4.81 5.34
CA TYR A 116 6.98 4.82 6.81
C TYR A 116 7.88 3.69 7.34
N SER A 117 7.78 2.48 6.78
CA SER A 117 8.66 1.35 7.11
C SER A 117 10.13 1.70 6.90
N LYS A 118 10.48 2.27 5.73
CA LYS A 118 11.85 2.75 5.44
C LYS A 118 12.33 3.87 6.36
N MET A 119 11.41 4.59 7.00
CA MET A 119 11.71 5.60 8.03
C MET A 119 11.76 4.99 9.44
N THR A 120 11.65 3.67 9.58
CA THR A 120 11.54 2.96 10.86
C THR A 120 10.36 3.42 11.73
N ARG A 121 9.33 3.98 11.09
CA ARG A 121 8.07 4.38 11.74
C ARG A 121 7.04 3.26 11.59
N ASN A 122 7.35 2.14 12.24
CA ASN A 122 6.62 0.89 12.08
C ASN A 122 5.14 1.00 12.48
N ASP A 123 4.84 1.80 13.51
CA ASP A 123 3.48 2.12 13.95
C ASP A 123 2.63 2.76 12.84
N LEU A 124 3.21 3.73 12.12
CA LEU A 124 2.54 4.41 11.00
C LEU A 124 2.46 3.51 9.76
N ALA A 125 3.49 2.70 9.51
CA ALA A 125 3.45 1.71 8.44
C ALA A 125 2.31 0.71 8.67
N VAL A 126 2.20 0.15 9.87
CA VAL A 126 1.09 -0.73 10.27
C VAL A 126 -0.25 -0.05 10.07
N ALA A 127 -0.41 1.20 10.52
CA ALA A 127 -1.67 1.92 10.38
C ALA A 127 -2.12 2.06 8.91
N GLU A 128 -1.20 2.34 7.99
CA GLU A 128 -1.54 2.41 6.56
C GLU A 128 -1.79 1.01 5.96
N PHE A 129 -1.01 0.00 6.35
CA PHE A 129 -1.22 -1.37 5.89
C PHE A 129 -2.53 -1.98 6.41
N LEU A 130 -2.97 -1.67 7.62
CA LEU A 130 -4.29 -2.10 8.13
C LEU A 130 -5.45 -1.48 7.35
N LYS A 131 -5.32 -0.20 6.94
CA LYS A 131 -6.29 0.42 6.03
C LYS A 131 -6.25 -0.24 4.64
N ALA A 132 -5.09 -0.66 4.17
CA ALA A 132 -4.96 -1.42 2.92
C ALA A 132 -5.57 -2.82 3.05
N GLU A 133 -5.40 -3.51 4.20
CA GLU A 133 -6.03 -4.79 4.50
C GLU A 133 -7.56 -4.71 4.44
N SER A 134 -8.17 -3.60 4.91
CA SER A 134 -9.62 -3.43 4.82
C SER A 134 -10.14 -3.31 3.38
N ILE A 135 -9.28 -2.91 2.42
CA ILE A 135 -9.59 -2.86 0.99
C ILE A 135 -9.36 -4.23 0.33
N GLN A 136 -8.30 -4.93 0.73
CA GLN A 136 -7.90 -6.23 0.17
C GLN A 136 -7.51 -7.22 1.28
N PRO A 137 -8.47 -7.86 1.97
CA PRO A 137 -8.22 -8.63 3.19
C PRO A 137 -7.32 -9.86 3.01
N ASN A 138 -7.39 -10.52 1.85
CA ASN A 138 -6.67 -11.78 1.60
C ASN A 138 -5.39 -11.60 0.77
N ASN A 139 -4.81 -10.42 0.80
CA ASN A 139 -3.53 -10.17 0.15
C ASN A 139 -2.38 -10.71 1.01
N THR A 140 -1.86 -11.87 0.62
CA THR A 140 -0.80 -12.58 1.35
C THR A 140 0.46 -11.72 1.56
N GLU A 141 0.87 -10.96 0.54
CA GLU A 141 2.03 -10.08 0.62
C GLU A 141 1.80 -8.93 1.64
N LEU A 142 0.61 -8.34 1.62
CA LEU A 142 0.24 -7.29 2.57
C LEU A 142 0.21 -7.82 4.01
N LEU A 143 -0.43 -8.99 4.24
CA LEU A 143 -0.46 -9.62 5.55
C LEU A 143 0.95 -9.94 6.07
N PHE A 144 1.83 -10.39 5.17
CA PHE A 144 3.24 -10.63 5.50
C PHE A 144 3.97 -9.34 5.87
N LYS A 145 3.75 -8.24 5.14
CA LYS A 145 4.31 -6.91 5.49
C LYS A 145 3.83 -6.45 6.86
N ILE A 146 2.53 -6.56 7.16
CA ILE A 146 1.99 -6.21 8.48
C ILE A 146 2.68 -7.03 9.59
N ALA A 147 2.86 -8.33 9.38
CA ALA A 147 3.54 -9.19 10.33
C ALA A 147 4.98 -8.76 10.59
N LEU A 148 5.71 -8.37 9.53
CA LEU A 148 7.08 -7.85 9.64
C LEU A 148 7.13 -6.54 10.42
N GLU A 149 6.24 -5.58 10.14
CA GLU A 149 6.22 -4.31 10.87
C GLU A 149 5.94 -4.53 12.37
N TYR A 150 5.01 -5.43 12.71
CA TYR A 150 4.80 -5.82 14.11
C TYR A 150 6.02 -6.50 14.74
N TRP A 151 6.77 -7.30 13.97
CA TRP A 151 8.03 -7.88 14.42
C TRP A 151 9.06 -6.80 14.75
N TYR A 152 9.25 -5.82 13.87
CA TYR A 152 10.18 -4.71 14.08
C TYR A 152 9.75 -3.83 15.27
N ASP A 153 8.46 -3.66 15.48
CA ASP A 153 7.88 -2.94 16.61
C ASP A 153 7.84 -3.78 17.92
N GLN A 154 8.47 -4.97 17.93
CA GLN A 154 8.49 -5.92 19.05
C GLN A 154 7.10 -6.38 19.53
N LYS A 155 6.06 -6.17 18.76
CA LYS A 155 4.70 -6.67 19.00
C LYS A 155 4.58 -8.12 18.53
N LEU A 156 5.26 -9.03 19.25
CA LEU A 156 5.48 -10.40 18.81
C LEU A 156 4.21 -11.23 18.67
N LYS A 157 3.21 -11.00 19.54
CA LYS A 157 1.93 -11.72 19.48
C LYS A 157 1.14 -11.32 18.23
N GLU A 158 1.10 -10.04 17.91
CA GLU A 158 0.48 -9.49 16.71
C GLU A 158 1.20 -9.99 15.45
N SER A 159 2.53 -9.97 15.45
CA SER A 159 3.33 -10.53 14.38
C SER A 159 2.98 -11.99 14.10
N ALA A 160 2.96 -12.84 15.14
CA ALA A 160 2.56 -14.25 15.00
C ALA A 160 1.13 -14.40 14.49
N LYS A 161 0.19 -13.54 14.94
CA LYS A 161 -1.18 -13.54 14.43
C LYS A 161 -1.25 -13.30 12.94
N TYR A 162 -0.52 -12.30 12.44
CA TYR A 162 -0.52 -11.97 11.01
C TYR A 162 0.23 -12.99 10.16
N TYR A 163 1.35 -13.53 10.63
CA TYR A 163 1.99 -14.67 9.95
C TYR A 163 1.07 -15.88 9.83
N ARG A 164 0.27 -16.18 10.86
CA ARG A 164 -0.72 -17.26 10.77
C ARG A 164 -1.85 -16.96 9.77
N LYS A 165 -2.25 -15.68 9.59
CA LYS A 165 -3.16 -15.31 8.49
C LYS A 165 -2.54 -15.60 7.13
N VAL A 166 -1.23 -15.35 6.95
CA VAL A 166 -0.52 -15.72 5.70
C VAL A 166 -0.60 -17.23 5.48
N LEU A 167 -0.31 -18.04 6.51
CA LEU A 167 -0.32 -19.51 6.40
C LEU A 167 -1.74 -20.07 6.20
N ALA A 168 -2.78 -19.40 6.67
CA ALA A 168 -4.16 -19.78 6.41
C ALA A 168 -4.54 -19.67 4.92
N ILE A 169 -3.83 -18.82 4.15
CA ILE A 169 -4.03 -18.64 2.71
C ILE A 169 -3.04 -19.51 1.92
N ASN A 170 -1.79 -19.55 2.35
CA ASN A 170 -0.72 -20.32 1.74
C ASN A 170 0.06 -21.06 2.83
N ALA A 171 -0.35 -22.29 3.10
CA ALA A 171 0.22 -23.13 4.15
C ALA A 171 1.70 -23.50 3.91
N ASP A 172 2.16 -23.45 2.68
CA ASP A 172 3.54 -23.84 2.31
C ASP A 172 4.47 -22.62 2.15
N HIS A 173 4.10 -21.47 2.70
CA HIS A 173 4.92 -20.25 2.61
C HIS A 173 6.12 -20.34 3.54
N ILE A 174 7.21 -20.93 3.06
CA ILE A 174 8.44 -21.24 3.82
C ILE A 174 8.96 -20.03 4.61
N GLN A 175 9.02 -18.85 3.98
CA GLN A 175 9.55 -17.65 4.67
C GLN A 175 8.72 -17.29 5.90
N THR A 176 7.40 -17.51 5.87
CA THR A 176 6.53 -17.27 7.02
C THR A 176 6.81 -18.23 8.17
N HIS A 177 7.00 -19.53 7.87
CA HIS A 177 7.41 -20.50 8.88
C HIS A 177 8.75 -20.14 9.52
N LEU A 178 9.75 -19.75 8.70
CA LEU A 178 11.06 -19.31 9.20
C LEU A 178 10.96 -18.07 10.09
N ASN A 179 10.09 -17.13 9.76
CA ASN A 179 9.85 -15.94 10.58
C ASN A 179 9.12 -16.28 11.89
N LEU A 180 8.14 -17.19 11.85
CA LEU A 180 7.43 -17.68 13.05
C LEU A 180 8.37 -18.39 14.02
N ILE A 181 9.36 -19.15 13.55
CA ILE A 181 10.39 -19.72 14.42
C ILE A 181 11.03 -18.61 15.25
N SER A 182 11.43 -17.50 14.61
CA SER A 182 12.09 -16.38 15.30
C SER A 182 11.14 -15.65 16.26
N VAL A 183 9.85 -15.53 15.90
CA VAL A 183 8.82 -14.95 16.77
C VAL A 183 8.62 -15.81 18.02
N TYR A 184 8.42 -17.12 17.85
CA TYR A 184 8.22 -18.04 18.97
C TYR A 184 9.47 -18.20 19.84
N GLU A 185 10.66 -18.15 19.24
CA GLU A 185 11.93 -18.11 19.99
C GLU A 185 11.99 -16.90 20.93
N LYS A 186 11.65 -15.70 20.45
CA LYS A 186 11.59 -14.49 21.30
C LYS A 186 10.49 -14.57 22.38
N LEU A 187 9.37 -15.19 22.05
CA LEU A 187 8.29 -15.45 23.00
C LEU A 187 8.62 -16.59 24.00
N LYS A 188 9.73 -17.29 23.81
CA LYS A 188 10.14 -18.50 24.54
C LYS A 188 9.11 -19.63 24.42
N ASP A 189 8.33 -19.64 23.35
CA ASP A 189 7.39 -20.70 23.03
C ASP A 189 8.09 -21.77 22.21
N TRP A 190 8.89 -22.57 22.92
CA TRP A 190 9.77 -23.55 22.28
C TRP A 190 9.01 -24.64 21.53
N ASN A 191 7.82 -25.02 22.01
CA ASN A 191 7.02 -26.06 21.35
C ASN A 191 6.57 -25.61 19.96
N ARG A 192 5.94 -24.43 19.88
CA ARG A 192 5.54 -23.89 18.57
C ARG A 192 6.72 -23.58 17.66
N ALA A 193 7.86 -23.14 18.24
CA ALA A 193 9.07 -22.93 17.44
C ALA A 193 9.56 -24.24 16.81
N ILE A 194 9.51 -25.37 17.54
CA ILE A 194 9.88 -26.71 17.03
C ILE A 194 8.95 -27.15 15.92
N GLU A 195 7.63 -26.97 16.09
CA GLU A 195 6.63 -27.29 15.05
C GLU A 195 6.93 -26.56 13.73
N GLU A 196 7.20 -25.26 13.81
CA GLU A 196 7.53 -24.46 12.63
C GLU A 196 8.88 -24.85 11.99
N ILE A 197 9.84 -25.30 12.80
CA ILE A 197 11.14 -25.85 12.32
C ILE A 197 10.91 -27.11 11.53
N GLU A 198 10.14 -28.05 12.04
CA GLU A 198 9.84 -29.33 11.38
C GLU A 198 9.14 -29.11 10.04
N ILE A 199 8.15 -28.22 10.01
CA ILE A 199 7.45 -27.83 8.79
C ILE A 199 8.44 -27.19 7.79
N SER A 200 9.28 -26.24 8.25
CA SER A 200 10.26 -25.56 7.39
C SER A 200 11.29 -26.53 6.81
N GLU A 201 11.75 -27.50 7.60
CA GLU A 201 12.70 -28.52 7.13
C GLU A 201 12.05 -29.45 6.10
N ARG A 202 10.82 -29.90 6.34
CA ARG A 202 10.06 -30.72 5.40
C ARG A 202 9.84 -29.98 4.08
N LEU A 203 9.27 -28.78 4.12
CA LEU A 203 9.05 -27.96 2.92
C LEU A 203 10.35 -27.63 2.19
N GLY A 204 11.43 -27.37 2.94
CA GLY A 204 12.75 -27.15 2.38
C GLY A 204 13.26 -28.36 1.58
N ARG A 205 13.05 -29.58 2.08
CA ARG A 205 13.41 -30.82 1.37
C ARG A 205 12.56 -31.01 0.11
N GLU A 206 11.24 -30.82 0.22
CA GLU A 206 10.30 -30.97 -0.90
C GLU A 206 10.59 -29.99 -2.05
N THR A 207 10.98 -28.76 -1.70
CA THR A 207 11.29 -27.68 -2.67
C THR A 207 12.77 -27.56 -3.04
N LYS A 208 13.63 -28.42 -2.48
CA LYS A 208 15.11 -28.37 -2.64
C LYS A 208 15.69 -27.01 -2.21
N ASN A 209 15.13 -26.41 -1.15
CA ASN A 209 15.59 -25.15 -0.57
C ASN A 209 16.59 -25.42 0.56
N ASP A 210 17.87 -25.58 0.20
CA ASP A 210 18.95 -25.87 1.15
C ASP A 210 19.12 -24.78 2.21
N HIS A 211 18.81 -23.52 1.87
CA HIS A 211 18.86 -22.41 2.81
C HIS A 211 17.84 -22.57 3.95
N ALA A 212 16.60 -22.91 3.61
CA ALA A 212 15.54 -23.17 4.61
C ALA A 212 15.92 -24.34 5.51
N ILE A 213 16.43 -25.44 4.93
CA ILE A 213 16.91 -26.61 5.69
C ILE A 213 18.03 -26.23 6.66
N ALA A 214 19.00 -25.45 6.20
CA ALA A 214 20.13 -25.03 7.04
C ALA A 214 19.68 -24.13 8.22
N ILE A 215 18.76 -23.20 7.97
CA ILE A 215 18.17 -22.36 9.02
C ILE A 215 17.42 -23.24 10.03
N ALA A 216 16.53 -24.12 9.57
CA ALA A 216 15.74 -24.99 10.42
C ALA A 216 16.63 -25.83 11.35
N LYS A 217 17.66 -26.51 10.80
CA LYS A 217 18.60 -27.31 11.59
C LYS A 217 19.37 -26.48 12.63
N ARG A 218 19.85 -25.30 12.25
CA ARG A 218 20.56 -24.40 13.17
C ARG A 218 19.63 -23.93 14.31
N LYS A 219 18.40 -23.57 14.00
CA LYS A 219 17.41 -23.14 14.98
C LYS A 219 17.01 -24.28 15.93
N LEU A 220 16.87 -25.52 15.39
CA LEU A 220 16.59 -26.67 16.23
C LEU A 220 17.71 -26.95 17.22
N ALA A 221 18.96 -26.93 16.79
CA ALA A 221 20.13 -27.12 17.66
C ALA A 221 20.17 -26.08 18.78
N PHE A 222 19.89 -24.81 18.45
CA PHE A 222 19.82 -23.72 19.43
C PHE A 222 18.70 -23.95 20.47
N ILE A 223 17.49 -24.31 20.03
CA ILE A 223 16.35 -24.53 20.91
C ILE A 223 16.58 -25.72 21.81
N LYS A 224 17.11 -26.86 21.28
CA LYS A 224 17.51 -28.01 22.10
C LYS A 224 18.47 -27.62 23.21
N GLY A 225 19.52 -26.85 22.90
CA GLY A 225 20.44 -26.33 23.87
C GLY A 225 19.78 -25.49 24.96
N ARG A 226 18.84 -24.61 24.59
CA ARG A 226 18.09 -23.77 25.54
C ARG A 226 17.15 -24.56 26.45
N MET A 227 16.59 -25.67 25.95
CA MET A 227 15.70 -26.55 26.72
C MET A 227 16.46 -27.64 27.51
N GLY A 228 17.77 -27.73 27.38
CA GLY A 228 18.55 -28.86 27.91
C GLY A 228 18.13 -30.22 27.35
N MET A 229 17.61 -30.24 26.11
CA MET A 229 17.02 -31.42 25.48
C MET A 229 18.09 -32.19 24.70
N THR A 230 18.21 -33.47 24.99
CA THR A 230 19.06 -34.38 24.19
C THR A 230 18.35 -34.79 22.90
N ASP A 231 19.08 -35.35 21.93
CA ASP A 231 18.48 -35.87 20.72
C ASP A 231 17.50 -37.04 20.99
N LYS A 232 17.75 -37.79 22.06
CA LYS A 232 16.86 -38.88 22.50
C LYS A 232 15.53 -38.30 23.04
N ASP A 233 15.60 -37.21 23.81
CA ASP A 233 14.40 -36.54 24.34
C ASP A 233 13.58 -35.90 23.22
N TYR A 234 14.25 -35.28 22.23
CA TYR A 234 13.60 -34.72 21.07
C TYR A 234 12.86 -35.80 20.25
N LYS A 235 13.54 -36.93 19.92
CA LYS A 235 12.91 -38.03 19.20
C LYS A 235 11.70 -38.60 19.95
N ARG A 236 11.79 -38.75 21.28
CA ARG A 236 10.67 -39.23 22.10
C ARG A 236 9.47 -38.29 22.08
N LYS A 237 9.72 -36.98 21.96
CA LYS A 237 8.67 -35.95 21.98
C LYS A 237 7.98 -35.80 20.61
N THR A 238 8.71 -36.03 19.51
CA THR A 238 8.23 -35.77 18.14
C THR A 238 7.81 -37.04 17.37
N GLN A 239 8.21 -38.25 17.86
CA GLN A 239 7.71 -39.49 17.31
C GLN A 239 6.43 -39.90 18.03
N PRO A 240 5.36 -40.30 17.30
CA PRO A 240 4.20 -40.89 17.95
C PRO A 240 4.62 -42.16 18.71
N PRO A 241 3.97 -42.47 19.83
CA PRO A 241 4.20 -43.74 20.49
C PRO A 241 4.00 -44.85 19.47
N PHE A 242 4.96 -45.74 19.39
CA PHE A 242 4.83 -46.96 18.54
C PHE A 242 3.66 -47.76 19.07
N ASP A 243 2.61 -47.92 18.27
CA ASP A 243 1.60 -48.94 18.48
C ASP A 243 2.19 -50.34 18.35
#